data_2fe9efb9cbede30e1375d9c0e968699c
#
_entry.id   2fe9efb9cbede30e1375d9c0e968699c
#
_cell.length_a   1.000
_cell.length_b   1.000
_cell.length_c   1.000
_cell.angle_alpha   90.00
_cell.angle_beta   90.00
_cell.angle_gamma   90.00
#
_symmetry.space_group_name_H-M   'P 1'
#
loop_
_entity.id
_entity.type
_entity.pdbx_description
1 polymer ?
#
loop_
_entity_poly.entity_id
_entity_poly.type
_entity_poly.pdbx_seq_one_letter_code
_entity_poly.pdbx_strand_id
1 'polypeptide(L)'
;IDNKIGFVGGFNVGDEYLSNDENSQFADLDVLLIGDVVQDVNQSFEQYWRSPLSYDIETLVKQKKHNSSINASNDAKTNTDNFIASLDKIYPEKAQANHDGLSVYNRALENSTIDSDLINKQVPFRWANMIFLSDDVEKLSKNTHPNVHLVAQLRGLLGTPTQNLSIVSSYFVPAKDGVHTLIKLAQQGVKVRILTNSFNATDVSAVHAGYAQWRVPLLQAGIEIYELKATASKEDRENKLWRARSQSSTSLHAKAFAVDDHSVFIGSYNVDPRSANINTEMGVVIEDEELALKLHTAISDDLLNQAYKVVLTDQGRLQWQTLEESQMVYHDKEPHIDFIDSLWINVMSSLPIDWLL
;
A
#
# COMPACT_ATOMS: atom_id res chain seq x y z
N ILE A 1 -0.57 -16.13 12.92
CA ILE A 1 -0.78 -17.56 12.71
C ILE A 1 -0.35 -18.28 13.97
N ASP A 2 -1.29 -18.94 14.65
CA ASP A 2 -1.08 -19.79 15.84
C ASP A 2 -0.26 -19.12 16.96
N ASN A 3 -0.36 -17.81 17.12
CA ASN A 3 0.40 -17.00 18.07
C ASN A 3 1.93 -17.12 17.97
N LYS A 4 2.45 -17.54 16.81
CA LYS A 4 3.88 -17.76 16.58
C LYS A 4 4.44 -16.88 15.47
N ILE A 5 3.63 -16.62 14.45
CA ILE A 5 4.02 -15.85 13.26
C ILE A 5 2.96 -14.81 12.98
N GLY A 6 3.37 -13.60 12.65
CA GLY A 6 2.52 -12.53 12.16
C GLY A 6 2.95 -12.07 10.75
N PHE A 7 1.99 -11.60 9.97
CA PHE A 7 2.25 -10.85 8.75
C PHE A 7 1.63 -9.48 8.89
N VAL A 8 2.38 -8.43 8.62
CA VAL A 8 1.93 -7.04 8.68
C VAL A 8 2.43 -6.31 7.44
N GLY A 9 1.54 -5.62 6.76
CA GLY A 9 1.87 -4.85 5.57
C GLY A 9 0.64 -4.29 4.86
N GLY A 10 0.77 -3.99 3.58
CA GLY A 10 -0.28 -3.46 2.75
C GLY A 10 -1.13 -4.50 2.02
N PHE A 11 -0.74 -5.76 2.05
CA PHE A 11 -1.36 -6.86 1.33
C PHE A 11 -2.84 -7.05 1.70
N ASN A 12 -3.69 -7.15 0.68
CA ASN A 12 -5.12 -7.42 0.82
C ASN A 12 -5.51 -8.76 0.19
N VAL A 13 -6.73 -9.20 0.45
CA VAL A 13 -7.31 -10.39 -0.19
C VAL A 13 -7.98 -9.96 -1.50
N GLY A 14 -7.29 -10.19 -2.62
CA GLY A 14 -7.77 -9.86 -3.96
C GLY A 14 -6.95 -10.60 -5.02
N ASP A 15 -7.51 -10.76 -6.22
CA ASP A 15 -6.89 -11.50 -7.33
C ASP A 15 -5.57 -10.84 -7.76
N GLU A 16 -5.49 -9.54 -7.73
CA GLU A 16 -4.33 -8.70 -8.05
C GLU A 16 -3.14 -8.89 -7.07
N TYR A 17 -3.40 -9.34 -5.84
CA TYR A 17 -2.35 -9.67 -4.87
C TYR A 17 -1.91 -11.12 -4.97
N LEU A 18 -2.82 -12.01 -5.36
CA LEU A 18 -2.59 -13.45 -5.42
C LEU A 18 -2.06 -13.93 -6.78
N SER A 19 -1.70 -13.01 -7.68
CA SER A 19 -1.28 -13.32 -9.06
C SER A 19 -2.35 -14.05 -9.87
N ASN A 20 -3.62 -13.87 -9.52
CA ASN A 20 -4.76 -14.43 -10.22
C ASN A 20 -5.24 -13.54 -11.37
N ASP A 21 -4.85 -12.26 -11.39
CA ASP A 21 -5.09 -11.33 -12.49
C ASP A 21 -3.81 -11.19 -13.32
N GLU A 22 -3.84 -11.63 -14.57
CA GLU A 22 -2.72 -11.49 -15.51
C GLU A 22 -2.50 -10.04 -15.97
N ASN A 23 -3.52 -9.18 -15.81
CA ASN A 23 -3.51 -7.82 -16.31
C ASN A 23 -3.21 -6.77 -15.23
N SER A 24 -3.32 -7.12 -13.96
CA SER A 24 -3.09 -6.20 -12.84
C SER A 24 -2.39 -6.91 -11.69
N GLN A 25 -1.29 -6.35 -11.22
CA GLN A 25 -0.59 -6.84 -10.04
C GLN A 25 -0.13 -5.67 -9.17
N PHE A 26 -0.25 -5.84 -7.84
CA PHE A 26 0.24 -4.88 -6.89
C PHE A 26 1.68 -5.21 -6.43
N ALA A 27 2.52 -4.17 -6.42
CA ALA A 27 3.82 -4.21 -5.73
C ALA A 27 3.60 -3.77 -4.29
N ASP A 28 3.73 -4.70 -3.36
CA ASP A 28 3.53 -4.45 -1.94
C ASP A 28 4.78 -4.76 -1.12
N LEU A 29 4.78 -4.32 0.14
CA LEU A 29 5.83 -4.55 1.10
C LEU A 29 5.23 -5.02 2.42
N ASP A 30 5.53 -6.27 2.78
CA ASP A 30 5.04 -6.91 3.97
C ASP A 30 6.18 -7.42 4.83
N VAL A 31 5.93 -7.58 6.13
CA VAL A 31 6.89 -8.10 7.10
C VAL A 31 6.35 -9.38 7.73
N LEU A 32 7.14 -10.44 7.63
CA LEU A 32 6.93 -11.64 8.43
C LEU A 32 7.55 -11.43 9.82
N LEU A 33 6.75 -11.55 10.85
CA LEU A 33 7.09 -11.28 12.24
C LEU A 33 7.17 -12.57 13.05
N ILE A 34 8.17 -12.66 13.91
CA ILE A 34 8.33 -13.69 14.93
C ILE A 34 8.73 -13.05 16.27
N GLY A 35 8.54 -13.75 17.36
CA GLY A 35 8.92 -13.29 18.70
C GLY A 35 7.81 -12.48 19.39
N ASP A 36 8.20 -11.62 20.33
CA ASP A 36 7.28 -10.97 21.25
C ASP A 36 6.26 -10.06 20.58
N VAL A 37 6.64 -9.38 19.49
CA VAL A 37 5.76 -8.50 18.72
C VAL A 37 4.50 -9.19 18.18
N VAL A 38 4.56 -10.53 18.01
CA VAL A 38 3.40 -11.32 17.58
C VAL A 38 2.29 -11.31 18.63
N GLN A 39 2.63 -11.14 19.91
CA GLN A 39 1.63 -11.01 20.97
C GLN A 39 0.82 -9.72 20.85
N ASP A 40 1.47 -8.62 20.47
CA ASP A 40 0.79 -7.33 20.26
C ASP A 40 -0.14 -7.38 19.06
N VAL A 41 0.30 -8.01 17.95
CA VAL A 41 -0.54 -8.28 16.77
C VAL A 41 -1.76 -9.11 17.15
N ASN A 42 -1.54 -10.17 17.94
CA ASN A 42 -2.62 -11.06 18.39
C ASN A 42 -3.60 -10.34 19.31
N GLN A 43 -3.11 -9.50 20.22
CA GLN A 43 -3.95 -8.70 21.12
C GLN A 43 -4.84 -7.73 20.32
N SER A 44 -4.29 -7.05 19.31
CA SER A 44 -5.05 -6.18 18.42
C SER A 44 -6.13 -6.98 17.66
N PHE A 45 -5.77 -8.15 17.10
CA PHE A 45 -6.74 -9.02 16.43
C PHE A 45 -7.90 -9.40 17.36
N GLU A 46 -7.62 -9.81 18.61
CA GLU A 46 -8.63 -10.18 19.59
C GLU A 46 -9.55 -9.01 19.96
N GLN A 47 -9.02 -7.76 20.02
CA GLN A 47 -9.83 -6.58 20.26
C GLN A 47 -10.85 -6.37 19.14
N TYR A 48 -10.43 -6.47 17.88
CA TYR A 48 -11.34 -6.37 16.75
C TYR A 48 -12.32 -7.53 16.71
N TRP A 49 -11.84 -8.77 16.90
CA TRP A 49 -12.66 -9.97 16.86
C TRP A 49 -13.79 -9.96 17.88
N ARG A 50 -13.51 -9.46 19.10
CA ARG A 50 -14.48 -9.38 20.21
C ARG A 50 -15.27 -8.08 20.26
N SER A 51 -15.00 -7.18 19.34
CA SER A 51 -15.71 -5.89 19.30
C SER A 51 -17.20 -6.08 19.03
N PRO A 52 -18.07 -5.27 19.64
CA PRO A 52 -19.49 -5.21 19.28
C PRO A 52 -19.73 -4.76 17.83
N LEU A 53 -18.71 -4.20 17.15
CA LEU A 53 -18.75 -3.82 15.74
C LEU A 53 -18.44 -4.98 14.79
N SER A 54 -17.96 -6.12 15.31
CA SER A 54 -17.74 -7.35 14.55
C SER A 54 -19.03 -8.14 14.42
N TYR A 55 -19.35 -8.56 13.21
CA TYR A 55 -20.56 -9.32 12.92
C TYR A 55 -20.19 -10.73 12.49
N ASP A 56 -20.91 -11.72 13.06
CA ASP A 56 -20.83 -13.09 12.61
C ASP A 56 -21.29 -13.19 11.15
N ILE A 57 -20.46 -13.77 10.29
CA ILE A 57 -20.76 -13.92 8.86
C ILE A 57 -22.05 -14.72 8.62
N GLU A 58 -22.38 -15.66 9.49
CA GLU A 58 -23.65 -16.40 9.40
C GLU A 58 -24.87 -15.48 9.52
N THR A 59 -24.76 -14.43 10.32
CA THR A 59 -25.83 -13.44 10.49
C THR A 59 -26.04 -12.65 9.20
N LEU A 60 -24.98 -12.28 8.52
CA LEU A 60 -25.05 -11.56 7.23
C LEU A 60 -25.60 -12.45 6.11
N VAL A 61 -25.21 -13.72 6.08
CA VAL A 61 -25.71 -14.71 5.10
C VAL A 61 -27.17 -15.03 5.34
N LYS A 62 -27.64 -15.13 6.60
CA LYS A 62 -29.06 -15.38 6.95
C LYS A 62 -29.95 -14.23 6.53
N GLN A 63 -29.50 -12.96 6.60
CA GLN A 63 -30.27 -11.82 6.14
C GLN A 63 -30.51 -11.84 4.61
N LYS A 64 -29.56 -12.31 3.81
CA LYS A 64 -29.73 -12.53 2.36
C LYS A 64 -30.70 -13.70 2.07
N LYS A 65 -30.75 -14.72 2.93
CA LYS A 65 -31.66 -15.89 2.77
C LYS A 65 -33.12 -15.57 3.06
N HIS A 66 -33.43 -14.50 3.78
CA HIS A 66 -34.85 -14.13 4.00
C HIS A 66 -35.53 -13.66 2.70
N ASN A 67 -34.75 -13.35 1.65
CA ASN A 67 -35.24 -13.04 0.31
C ASN A 67 -35.13 -14.19 -0.70
N SER A 68 -34.59 -15.36 -0.31
CA SER A 68 -34.54 -16.56 -1.14
C SER A 68 -34.66 -17.80 -0.27
N SER A 69 -35.75 -18.56 -0.46
CA SER A 69 -36.09 -19.79 0.29
C SER A 69 -35.11 -20.93 -0.03
N ILE A 70 -34.03 -21.05 0.73
CA ILE A 70 -33.12 -22.21 0.68
C ILE A 70 -33.03 -22.79 2.09
N ASN A 71 -33.42 -24.08 2.24
CA ASN A 71 -33.35 -24.84 3.49
C ASN A 71 -31.88 -25.13 3.87
N ALA A 72 -31.46 -24.73 5.06
CA ALA A 72 -30.11 -24.93 5.58
C ALA A 72 -29.99 -26.26 6.34
N SER A 73 -29.00 -27.06 6.01
CA SER A 73 -28.55 -28.22 6.80
C SER A 73 -27.54 -27.78 7.87
N ASN A 74 -27.53 -28.48 9.01
CA ASN A 74 -26.86 -28.10 10.27
C ASN A 74 -25.35 -28.37 10.35
N ASP A 75 -24.66 -28.54 9.24
CA ASP A 75 -23.22 -28.84 9.24
C ASP A 75 -22.43 -27.67 8.66
N ALA A 76 -21.53 -27.05 9.47
CA ALA A 76 -20.81 -25.83 9.11
C ALA A 76 -19.94 -26.00 7.84
N LYS A 77 -19.28 -27.15 7.67
CA LYS A 77 -18.46 -27.44 6.49
C LYS A 77 -19.33 -27.56 5.24
N THR A 78 -20.43 -28.30 5.33
CA THR A 78 -21.42 -28.45 4.27
C THR A 78 -22.06 -27.10 3.88
N ASN A 79 -22.19 -26.17 4.85
CA ASN A 79 -22.71 -24.82 4.60
C ASN A 79 -21.71 -23.96 3.81
N THR A 80 -20.42 -24.08 4.10
CA THR A 80 -19.38 -23.36 3.35
C THR A 80 -19.27 -23.87 1.91
N ASP A 81 -19.22 -25.20 1.73
CA ASP A 81 -19.16 -25.82 0.40
C ASP A 81 -20.42 -25.49 -0.43
N ASN A 82 -21.60 -25.49 0.19
CA ASN A 82 -22.84 -25.09 -0.47
C ASN A 82 -22.88 -23.58 -0.79
N PHE A 83 -22.26 -22.75 0.05
CA PHE A 83 -22.14 -21.32 -0.21
C PHE A 83 -21.23 -21.05 -1.41
N ILE A 84 -20.05 -21.66 -1.45
CA ILE A 84 -19.12 -21.59 -2.57
C ILE A 84 -19.81 -22.07 -3.86
N ALA A 85 -20.43 -23.25 -3.84
CA ALA A 85 -21.16 -23.80 -4.98
C ALA A 85 -22.37 -22.91 -5.41
N SER A 86 -22.91 -22.09 -4.52
CA SER A 86 -23.94 -21.10 -4.86
C SER A 86 -23.38 -19.85 -5.54
N LEU A 87 -22.17 -19.44 -5.17
CA LEU A 87 -21.44 -18.35 -5.83
C LEU A 87 -21.04 -18.74 -7.25
N ASP A 88 -20.55 -19.95 -7.45
CA ASP A 88 -20.20 -20.49 -8.78
C ASP A 88 -21.39 -20.54 -9.74
N LYS A 89 -22.59 -20.76 -9.21
CA LYS A 89 -23.83 -20.71 -10.00
C LYS A 89 -24.30 -19.30 -10.35
N ILE A 90 -24.01 -18.32 -9.46
CA ILE A 90 -24.40 -16.92 -9.65
C ILE A 90 -23.40 -16.20 -10.56
N TYR A 91 -22.14 -16.62 -10.54
CA TYR A 91 -21.03 -16.01 -11.28
C TYR A 91 -20.22 -17.08 -12.06
N PRO A 92 -20.83 -17.78 -13.04
CA PRO A 92 -20.14 -18.88 -13.73
C PRO A 92 -18.89 -18.43 -14.48
N GLU A 93 -18.86 -17.21 -15.01
CA GLU A 93 -17.67 -16.62 -15.66
C GLU A 93 -16.51 -16.40 -14.67
N LYS A 94 -16.82 -16.07 -13.42
CA LYS A 94 -15.81 -15.93 -12.37
C LYS A 94 -15.35 -17.28 -11.82
N ALA A 95 -16.21 -18.30 -11.80
CA ALA A 95 -15.83 -19.65 -11.42
C ALA A 95 -14.77 -20.23 -12.35
N GLN A 96 -14.88 -20.00 -13.66
CA GLN A 96 -13.87 -20.43 -14.62
C GLN A 96 -12.56 -19.65 -14.46
N ALA A 97 -12.64 -18.32 -14.33
CA ALA A 97 -11.46 -17.49 -14.09
C ALA A 97 -10.75 -17.86 -12.78
N ASN A 98 -11.51 -18.14 -11.72
CA ASN A 98 -10.96 -18.61 -10.44
C ASN A 98 -10.24 -19.97 -10.57
N HIS A 99 -10.74 -20.87 -11.41
CA HIS A 99 -10.09 -22.17 -11.64
C HIS A 99 -8.73 -21.98 -12.35
N ASP A 100 -8.66 -21.08 -13.32
CA ASP A 100 -7.43 -20.77 -14.05
C ASP A 100 -6.44 -20.00 -13.14
N GLY A 101 -6.91 -19.03 -12.36
CA GLY A 101 -6.13 -18.31 -11.36
C GLY A 101 -5.60 -19.22 -10.24
N LEU A 102 -6.42 -20.15 -9.75
CA LEU A 102 -5.98 -21.14 -8.76
C LEU A 102 -4.83 -22.00 -9.30
N SER A 103 -4.82 -22.30 -10.61
CA SER A 103 -3.73 -23.03 -11.26
C SER A 103 -2.42 -22.22 -11.29
N VAL A 104 -2.49 -20.89 -11.48
CA VAL A 104 -1.33 -19.99 -11.43
C VAL A 104 -0.80 -19.87 -9.99
N TYR A 105 -1.70 -19.69 -9.03
CA TYR A 105 -1.35 -19.63 -7.60
C TYR A 105 -0.70 -20.93 -7.12
N ASN A 106 -1.31 -22.10 -7.40
CA ASN A 106 -0.75 -23.40 -7.02
C ASN A 106 0.63 -23.61 -7.66
N ARG A 107 0.81 -23.20 -8.92
CA ARG A 107 2.12 -23.26 -9.61
C ARG A 107 3.14 -22.35 -8.96
N ALA A 108 2.72 -21.16 -8.48
CA ALA A 108 3.59 -20.25 -7.75
C ALA A 108 4.00 -20.83 -6.38
N LEU A 109 3.07 -21.48 -5.67
CA LEU A 109 3.36 -22.20 -4.42
C LEU A 109 4.32 -23.39 -4.65
N GLU A 110 4.07 -24.22 -5.67
CA GLU A 110 4.93 -25.36 -6.03
C GLU A 110 6.36 -24.92 -6.38
N ASN A 111 6.52 -23.74 -6.98
CA ASN A 111 7.82 -23.16 -7.31
C ASN A 111 8.42 -22.33 -6.16
N SER A 112 7.71 -22.14 -5.05
CA SER A 112 8.19 -21.40 -3.89
C SER A 112 9.17 -22.26 -3.08
N THR A 113 10.28 -21.66 -2.69
CA THR A 113 11.26 -22.29 -1.80
C THR A 113 11.01 -21.93 -0.33
N ILE A 114 9.98 -21.11 -0.04
CA ILE A 114 9.79 -20.52 1.29
C ILE A 114 9.64 -21.57 2.39
N ASP A 115 8.92 -22.66 2.11
CA ASP A 115 8.72 -23.75 3.06
C ASP A 115 10.05 -24.46 3.35
N SER A 116 10.81 -24.80 2.30
CA SER A 116 12.12 -25.42 2.44
C SER A 116 13.12 -24.49 3.12
N ASP A 117 13.08 -23.20 2.81
CA ASP A 117 13.97 -22.19 3.38
C ASP A 117 13.65 -21.98 4.87
N LEU A 118 12.38 -21.98 5.27
CA LEU A 118 11.98 -21.93 6.68
C LEU A 118 12.40 -23.21 7.43
N ILE A 119 12.15 -24.40 6.87
CA ILE A 119 12.53 -25.69 7.48
C ILE A 119 14.05 -25.80 7.63
N ASN A 120 14.78 -25.39 6.59
CA ASN A 120 16.26 -25.44 6.55
C ASN A 120 16.92 -24.25 7.26
N LYS A 121 16.15 -23.33 7.86
CA LYS A 121 16.64 -22.10 8.52
C LYS A 121 17.45 -21.22 7.59
N GLN A 122 17.10 -21.15 6.33
CA GLN A 122 17.77 -20.35 5.30
C GLN A 122 17.11 -18.96 5.11
N VAL A 123 15.94 -18.72 5.73
CA VAL A 123 15.33 -17.38 5.73
C VAL A 123 16.20 -16.45 6.56
N PRO A 124 16.72 -15.36 5.99
CA PRO A 124 17.57 -14.43 6.71
C PRO A 124 16.71 -13.55 7.63
N PHE A 125 16.40 -14.04 8.83
CA PHE A 125 15.73 -13.24 9.85
C PHE A 125 16.65 -12.13 10.34
N ARG A 126 16.08 -10.95 10.53
CA ARG A 126 16.73 -9.81 11.17
C ARG A 126 16.17 -9.61 12.57
N TRP A 127 17.04 -9.43 13.54
CA TRP A 127 16.63 -9.12 14.91
C TRP A 127 16.71 -7.60 15.11
N ALA A 128 15.61 -6.98 15.39
CA ALA A 128 15.48 -5.55 15.61
C ALA A 128 14.45 -5.27 16.70
N ASN A 129 14.54 -4.11 17.35
CA ASN A 129 13.47 -3.62 18.18
C ASN A 129 12.28 -3.29 17.27
N MET A 130 11.11 -3.81 17.62
CA MET A 130 9.89 -3.59 16.86
C MET A 130 8.75 -3.19 17.77
N ILE A 131 7.93 -2.26 17.29
CA ILE A 131 6.71 -1.83 17.97
C ILE A 131 5.56 -1.99 16.98
N PHE A 132 4.59 -2.82 17.32
CA PHE A 132 3.36 -2.93 16.56
C PHE A 132 2.41 -1.79 16.94
N LEU A 133 1.78 -1.20 15.95
CA LEU A 133 0.80 -0.14 16.08
C LEU A 133 -0.46 -0.50 15.32
N SER A 134 -1.60 -0.13 15.89
CA SER A 134 -2.89 -0.22 15.18
C SER A 134 -3.81 0.90 15.64
N ASP A 135 -4.73 1.28 14.77
CA ASP A 135 -5.86 2.09 15.18
C ASP A 135 -6.72 1.31 16.19
N ASP A 136 -7.31 2.02 17.13
CA ASP A 136 -8.31 1.42 18.00
C ASP A 136 -9.61 1.16 17.21
N VAL A 137 -10.29 0.08 17.54
CA VAL A 137 -11.60 -0.25 16.97
C VAL A 137 -12.62 0.87 17.18
N GLU A 138 -12.46 1.66 18.26
CA GLU A 138 -13.28 2.83 18.55
C GLU A 138 -13.07 3.99 17.56
N LYS A 139 -12.03 3.96 16.73
CA LYS A 139 -11.84 4.94 15.62
C LYS A 139 -13.08 5.04 14.74
N LEU A 140 -13.85 3.98 14.65
CA LEU A 140 -15.12 3.93 13.92
C LEU A 140 -16.27 4.61 14.68
N SER A 141 -16.08 4.98 15.94
CA SER A 141 -17.08 5.65 16.75
C SER A 141 -16.99 7.17 16.64
N LYS A 142 -18.13 7.87 16.79
CA LYS A 142 -18.18 9.34 16.66
C LYS A 142 -17.44 10.12 17.75
N ASN A 143 -17.02 9.45 18.82
CA ASN A 143 -16.46 10.10 20.02
C ASN A 143 -15.00 9.70 20.28
N THR A 144 -14.26 9.31 19.27
CA THR A 144 -12.89 8.81 19.44
C THR A 144 -11.91 9.95 19.74
N HIS A 145 -11.02 9.73 20.69
CA HIS A 145 -9.96 10.67 20.98
C HIS A 145 -8.84 10.55 19.94
N PRO A 146 -8.39 11.67 19.30
CA PRO A 146 -7.37 11.59 18.23
C PRO A 146 -6.08 10.85 18.58
N ASN A 147 -5.72 10.78 19.86
CA ASN A 147 -4.48 10.12 20.32
C ASN A 147 -4.48 8.58 20.14
N VAL A 148 -5.63 7.96 19.92
CA VAL A 148 -5.72 6.50 19.65
C VAL A 148 -5.59 6.18 18.16
N HIS A 149 -5.51 7.21 17.31
CA HIS A 149 -5.27 7.02 15.89
C HIS A 149 -3.81 6.62 15.62
N LEU A 150 -3.61 5.67 14.73
CA LEU A 150 -2.28 5.20 14.33
C LEU A 150 -1.34 6.35 13.97
N VAL A 151 -1.82 7.37 13.25
CA VAL A 151 -1.01 8.52 12.84
C VAL A 151 -0.44 9.30 14.01
N ALA A 152 -1.19 9.41 15.11
CA ALA A 152 -0.71 10.09 16.33
C ALA A 152 0.34 9.26 17.06
N GLN A 153 0.12 7.93 17.14
CA GLN A 153 1.09 6.99 17.71
C GLN A 153 2.39 6.98 16.89
N LEU A 154 2.30 6.92 15.56
CA LEU A 154 3.43 7.00 14.63
C LEU A 154 4.27 8.27 14.84
N ARG A 155 3.62 9.44 14.93
CA ARG A 155 4.31 10.71 15.19
C ARG A 155 5.04 10.71 16.55
N GLY A 156 4.44 10.07 17.55
CA GLY A 156 5.05 9.94 18.87
C GLY A 156 6.31 9.07 18.86
N LEU A 157 6.31 8.00 18.11
CA LEU A 157 7.42 7.04 18.03
C LEU A 157 8.52 7.46 17.06
N LEU A 158 8.16 7.83 15.84
CA LEU A 158 9.14 8.23 14.83
C LEU A 158 9.77 9.60 15.11
N GLY A 159 9.12 10.42 15.93
CA GLY A 159 9.57 11.78 16.22
C GLY A 159 9.51 12.71 15.00
N THR A 160 10.29 13.78 15.04
CA THR A 160 10.42 14.70 13.91
C THR A 160 11.69 14.35 13.14
N PRO A 161 11.61 14.04 11.82
CA PRO A 161 12.77 13.79 11.01
C PRO A 161 13.77 14.97 11.07
N THR A 162 15.07 14.66 11.12
CA THR A 162 16.15 15.65 11.24
C THR A 162 17.11 15.64 10.04
N GLN A 163 17.21 14.53 9.33
CA GLN A 163 18.14 14.36 8.20
C GLN A 163 17.41 13.86 6.95
N ASN A 164 16.72 12.73 7.06
CA ASN A 164 16.10 12.05 5.94
C ASN A 164 14.65 11.64 6.26
N LEU A 165 13.77 11.80 5.27
CA LEU A 165 12.41 11.23 5.28
C LEU A 165 12.12 10.64 3.92
N SER A 166 11.93 9.33 3.84
CA SER A 166 11.45 8.65 2.64
C SER A 166 10.03 8.13 2.87
N ILE A 167 9.15 8.41 1.94
CA ILE A 167 7.74 8.04 1.97
C ILE A 167 7.44 7.20 0.75
N VAL A 168 6.96 5.98 0.97
CA VAL A 168 6.34 5.14 -0.05
C VAL A 168 4.86 5.06 0.28
N SER A 169 4.00 5.54 -0.61
CA SER A 169 2.56 5.53 -0.41
C SER A 169 1.85 5.40 -1.74
N SER A 170 1.07 4.36 -1.89
CA SER A 170 0.26 4.13 -3.09
C SER A 170 -0.74 5.27 -3.31
N TYR A 171 -1.35 5.74 -2.24
CA TYR A 171 -2.22 6.91 -2.20
C TYR A 171 -1.51 8.01 -1.41
N PHE A 172 -1.03 9.03 -2.13
CA PHE A 172 -0.33 10.15 -1.54
C PHE A 172 -1.17 11.43 -1.71
N VAL A 173 -2.06 11.68 -0.76
CA VAL A 173 -2.90 12.88 -0.69
C VAL A 173 -2.67 13.57 0.65
N PRO A 174 -1.54 14.27 0.82
CA PRO A 174 -1.11 14.76 2.14
C PRO A 174 -2.00 15.88 2.70
N ALA A 175 -2.99 16.33 1.95
CA ALA A 175 -3.82 17.48 2.27
C ALA A 175 -2.97 18.73 2.61
N LYS A 176 -3.61 19.85 2.93
CA LYS A 176 -2.90 21.11 3.16
C LYS A 176 -1.91 21.05 4.34
N ASP A 177 -2.31 20.44 5.44
CA ASP A 177 -1.49 20.38 6.67
C ASP A 177 -0.29 19.44 6.52
N GLY A 178 -0.46 18.31 5.80
CA GLY A 178 0.63 17.43 5.47
C GLY A 178 1.64 18.09 4.54
N VAL A 179 1.18 18.80 3.51
CA VAL A 179 2.04 19.58 2.61
C VAL A 179 2.85 20.63 3.38
N HIS A 180 2.21 21.41 4.24
CA HIS A 180 2.90 22.40 5.07
C HIS A 180 3.97 21.75 5.96
N THR A 181 3.67 20.58 6.53
CA THR A 181 4.60 19.83 7.37
C THR A 181 5.82 19.38 6.57
N LEU A 182 5.62 18.79 5.38
CA LEU A 182 6.70 18.32 4.51
C LEU A 182 7.57 19.48 4.02
N ILE A 183 6.96 20.59 3.60
CA ILE A 183 7.69 21.82 3.19
C ILE A 183 8.53 22.35 4.34
N LYS A 184 7.98 22.40 5.57
CA LYS A 184 8.72 22.86 6.74
C LYS A 184 9.92 21.96 7.05
N LEU A 185 9.79 20.66 6.94
CA LEU A 185 10.90 19.72 7.10
C LEU A 185 12.00 19.96 6.07
N ALA A 186 11.62 20.09 4.79
CA ALA A 186 12.57 20.38 3.71
C ALA A 186 13.30 21.72 3.92
N GLN A 187 12.60 22.78 4.35
CA GLN A 187 13.19 24.08 4.70
C GLN A 187 14.14 24.01 5.90
N GLN A 188 13.97 23.02 6.80
CA GLN A 188 14.86 22.75 7.92
C GLN A 188 16.10 21.89 7.51
N GLY A 189 16.21 21.54 6.24
CA GLY A 189 17.33 20.78 5.69
C GLY A 189 17.12 19.26 5.66
N VAL A 190 15.91 18.78 6.02
CA VAL A 190 15.58 17.36 5.90
C VAL A 190 15.47 16.99 4.42
N LYS A 191 16.17 15.96 3.98
CA LYS A 191 16.03 15.42 2.63
C LYS A 191 14.76 14.55 2.55
N VAL A 192 13.72 15.10 1.93
CA VAL A 192 12.42 14.42 1.78
C VAL A 192 12.31 13.80 0.39
N ARG A 193 11.97 12.50 0.33
CA ARG A 193 11.72 11.75 -0.91
C ARG A 193 10.38 11.06 -0.85
N ILE A 194 9.66 11.07 -1.96
CA ILE A 194 8.32 10.51 -2.08
C ILE A 194 8.29 9.58 -3.29
N LEU A 195 7.79 8.36 -3.08
CA LEU A 195 7.43 7.43 -4.15
C LEU A 195 5.93 7.16 -4.07
N THR A 196 5.23 7.43 -5.17
CA THR A 196 3.79 7.18 -5.32
C THR A 196 3.48 6.64 -6.72
N ASN A 197 2.21 6.42 -7.04
CA ASN A 197 1.78 5.99 -8.37
C ASN A 197 1.74 7.16 -9.36
N SER A 198 2.15 6.92 -10.61
CA SER A 198 1.79 7.78 -11.73
C SER A 198 0.30 7.68 -12.05
N PHE A 199 -0.23 8.55 -12.91
CA PHE A 199 -1.65 8.53 -13.28
C PHE A 199 -2.11 7.18 -13.84
N ASN A 200 -1.33 6.56 -14.70
CA ASN A 200 -1.69 5.28 -15.31
C ASN A 200 -1.38 4.05 -14.43
N ALA A 201 -0.67 4.22 -13.32
CA ALA A 201 -0.40 3.18 -12.35
C ALA A 201 -1.42 3.17 -11.21
N THR A 202 -2.12 4.28 -10.95
CA THR A 202 -3.12 4.32 -9.88
C THR A 202 -4.41 3.63 -10.30
N ASP A 203 -4.99 2.86 -9.40
CA ASP A 203 -6.32 2.25 -9.55
C ASP A 203 -7.47 3.24 -9.28
N VAL A 204 -7.16 4.38 -8.60
CA VAL A 204 -8.13 5.42 -8.25
C VAL A 204 -7.68 6.79 -8.78
N SER A 205 -8.18 7.18 -9.94
CA SER A 205 -7.82 8.46 -10.58
C SER A 205 -8.17 9.72 -9.77
N ALA A 206 -9.17 9.64 -8.87
CA ALA A 206 -9.49 10.72 -7.95
C ALA A 206 -8.38 10.98 -6.93
N VAL A 207 -7.70 9.93 -6.44
CA VAL A 207 -6.53 10.04 -5.57
C VAL A 207 -5.40 10.80 -6.28
N HIS A 208 -5.17 10.45 -7.55
CA HIS A 208 -4.17 11.15 -8.34
C HIS A 208 -4.49 12.65 -8.52
N ALA A 209 -5.74 13.00 -8.75
CA ALA A 209 -6.17 14.41 -8.83
C ALA A 209 -5.94 15.16 -7.51
N GLY A 210 -6.21 14.51 -6.37
CA GLY A 210 -5.94 15.06 -5.03
C GLY A 210 -4.45 15.29 -4.76
N TYR A 211 -3.58 14.45 -5.32
CA TYR A 211 -2.13 14.58 -5.23
C TYR A 211 -1.57 15.64 -6.19
N ALA A 212 -2.01 15.63 -7.45
CA ALA A 212 -1.39 16.36 -8.56
C ALA A 212 -1.24 17.87 -8.28
N GLN A 213 -2.20 18.47 -7.58
CA GLN A 213 -2.17 19.90 -7.19
C GLN A 213 -0.99 20.26 -6.28
N TRP A 214 -0.43 19.29 -5.56
CA TRP A 214 0.64 19.51 -4.58
C TRP A 214 2.06 19.33 -5.13
N ARG A 215 2.21 18.84 -6.37
CA ARG A 215 3.53 18.61 -6.99
C ARG A 215 4.39 19.87 -7.00
N VAL A 216 3.83 20.98 -7.51
CA VAL A 216 4.60 22.23 -7.66
C VAL A 216 5.09 22.76 -6.32
N PRO A 217 4.26 22.97 -5.28
CA PRO A 217 4.74 23.49 -3.99
C PRO A 217 5.74 22.55 -3.30
N LEU A 218 5.58 21.24 -3.41
CA LEU A 218 6.52 20.27 -2.86
C LEU A 218 7.88 20.33 -3.56
N LEU A 219 7.90 20.35 -4.89
CA LEU A 219 9.11 20.47 -5.70
C LEU A 219 9.83 21.80 -5.47
N GLN A 220 9.10 22.91 -5.33
CA GLN A 220 9.65 24.22 -4.98
C GLN A 220 10.36 24.24 -3.62
N ALA A 221 9.92 23.40 -2.70
CA ALA A 221 10.58 23.22 -1.41
C ALA A 221 11.81 22.29 -1.47
N GLY A 222 12.14 21.73 -2.63
CA GLY A 222 13.26 20.80 -2.80
C GLY A 222 12.96 19.36 -2.48
N ILE A 223 11.68 18.98 -2.36
CA ILE A 223 11.26 17.61 -2.12
C ILE A 223 11.40 16.81 -3.45
N GLU A 224 11.99 15.63 -3.37
CA GLU A 224 12.14 14.73 -4.51
C GLU A 224 10.88 13.87 -4.67
N ILE A 225 10.30 13.83 -5.86
CA ILE A 225 9.08 13.08 -6.16
C ILE A 225 9.34 12.09 -7.29
N TYR A 226 9.00 10.83 -7.05
CA TYR A 226 9.06 9.75 -8.01
C TYR A 226 7.66 9.14 -8.17
N GLU A 227 7.24 8.93 -9.41
CA GLU A 227 5.96 8.33 -9.77
C GLU A 227 6.18 7.01 -10.47
N LEU A 228 5.76 5.89 -9.85
CA LEU A 228 5.93 4.56 -10.41
C LEU A 228 5.14 4.42 -11.71
N LYS A 229 5.74 3.82 -12.73
CA LYS A 229 5.09 3.47 -14.01
C LYS A 229 4.17 2.26 -13.83
N ALA A 230 3.09 2.20 -14.60
CA ALA A 230 2.17 1.05 -14.61
C ALA A 230 2.80 -0.25 -15.14
N THR A 231 3.82 -0.13 -16.00
CA THR A 231 4.52 -1.29 -16.60
C THR A 231 6.01 -1.15 -16.38
N ALA A 232 6.57 -2.10 -15.61
CA ALA A 232 8.02 -2.27 -15.55
C ALA A 232 8.48 -3.15 -16.74
N SER A 233 9.59 -2.79 -17.40
CA SER A 233 10.18 -3.61 -18.46
C SER A 233 10.68 -4.98 -17.92
N LYS A 234 10.94 -5.95 -18.83
CA LYS A 234 11.49 -7.27 -18.42
C LYS A 234 12.84 -7.15 -17.70
N GLU A 235 13.67 -6.18 -18.06
CA GLU A 235 15.02 -5.95 -17.50
C GLU A 235 14.96 -5.38 -16.06
N ASP A 236 13.90 -4.63 -15.75
CA ASP A 236 13.72 -4.00 -14.42
C ASP A 236 13.27 -4.98 -13.32
N ARG A 237 12.86 -6.20 -13.70
CA ARG A 237 12.33 -7.22 -12.77
C ARG A 237 13.38 -7.87 -11.87
N GLU A 238 14.66 -7.62 -12.13
CA GLU A 238 15.77 -8.14 -11.31
C GLU A 238 16.04 -7.31 -10.06
N ASN A 239 15.49 -6.12 -9.94
CA ASN A 239 15.65 -5.30 -8.75
C ASN A 239 14.90 -5.93 -7.56
N LYS A 240 15.66 -6.43 -6.60
CA LYS A 240 15.22 -7.34 -5.53
C LYS A 240 14.18 -6.77 -4.57
N LEU A 241 14.00 -5.44 -4.53
CA LEU A 241 13.04 -4.79 -3.62
C LEU A 241 11.59 -4.80 -4.14
N TRP A 242 11.40 -4.81 -5.46
CA TRP A 242 10.11 -4.63 -6.13
C TRP A 242 9.82 -5.74 -7.15
N ARG A 243 9.91 -7.00 -6.74
CA ARG A 243 9.67 -8.14 -7.63
C ARG A 243 8.19 -8.28 -7.98
N ALA A 244 7.73 -7.55 -8.98
CA ALA A 244 6.53 -7.94 -9.71
C ALA A 244 6.85 -9.11 -10.67
N ARG A 245 6.14 -10.20 -10.54
CA ARG A 245 6.44 -11.47 -11.26
C ARG A 245 5.72 -11.65 -12.59
N SER A 246 4.95 -10.68 -13.10
CA SER A 246 4.16 -10.86 -14.31
C SER A 246 4.41 -9.83 -15.41
N GLN A 247 3.85 -10.11 -16.58
CA GLN A 247 3.84 -9.21 -17.75
C GLN A 247 2.76 -8.13 -17.67
N SER A 248 2.03 -8.08 -16.56
CA SER A 248 0.89 -7.20 -16.29
C SER A 248 1.31 -5.81 -15.82
N SER A 249 0.39 -4.86 -15.89
CA SER A 249 0.56 -3.53 -15.32
C SER A 249 0.82 -3.63 -13.81
N THR A 250 1.93 -3.06 -13.36
CA THR A 250 2.27 -3.06 -11.94
C THR A 250 1.82 -1.74 -11.33
N SER A 251 1.03 -1.80 -10.26
CA SER A 251 0.68 -0.65 -9.43
C SER A 251 1.37 -0.76 -8.07
N LEU A 252 1.88 0.36 -7.55
CA LEU A 252 2.39 0.43 -6.20
C LEU A 252 1.23 0.28 -5.21
N HIS A 253 1.37 -0.63 -4.25
CA HIS A 253 0.44 -0.72 -3.12
C HIS A 253 1.16 -0.69 -1.77
N ALA A 254 2.48 -0.69 -1.75
CA ALA A 254 3.29 -0.59 -0.54
C ALA A 254 3.09 0.72 0.22
N LYS A 255 3.08 0.64 1.56
CA LYS A 255 3.05 1.78 2.47
C LYS A 255 4.19 1.62 3.47
N ALA A 256 5.22 2.46 3.30
CA ALA A 256 6.40 2.43 4.16
C ALA A 256 7.00 3.83 4.32
N PHE A 257 7.56 4.10 5.49
CA PHE A 257 8.28 5.34 5.79
C PHE A 257 9.63 5.00 6.40
N ALA A 258 10.70 5.69 5.96
CA ALA A 258 11.97 5.68 6.67
C ALA A 258 12.26 7.06 7.21
N VAL A 259 12.61 7.13 8.50
CA VAL A 259 12.89 8.36 9.23
C VAL A 259 14.33 8.31 9.74
N ASP A 260 15.10 9.25 9.25
CA ASP A 260 16.53 9.32 9.47
C ASP A 260 17.19 7.95 9.19
N ASP A 261 18.36 7.68 9.70
CA ASP A 261 19.04 6.39 9.46
C ASP A 261 18.66 5.36 10.55
N HIS A 262 17.42 5.39 11.06
CA HIS A 262 17.12 4.68 12.28
C HIS A 262 15.81 3.87 12.25
N SER A 263 14.70 4.44 11.79
CA SER A 263 13.38 3.84 11.94
C SER A 263 12.68 3.65 10.61
N VAL A 264 12.04 2.49 10.47
CA VAL A 264 11.19 2.17 9.32
C VAL A 264 9.81 1.78 9.81
N PHE A 265 8.78 2.37 9.24
CA PHE A 265 7.41 1.91 9.35
C PHE A 265 7.03 1.11 8.11
N ILE A 266 6.37 -0.02 8.30
CA ILE A 266 5.74 -0.82 7.24
C ILE A 266 4.35 -1.22 7.72
N GLY A 267 3.33 -1.01 6.88
CA GLY A 267 1.96 -1.31 7.27
C GLY A 267 0.92 -1.01 6.20
N SER A 268 -0.32 -0.77 6.63
CA SER A 268 -1.44 -0.50 5.73
C SER A 268 -1.72 1.00 5.53
N TYR A 269 -1.09 1.89 6.31
CA TYR A 269 -1.37 3.32 6.36
C TYR A 269 -0.85 4.08 5.14
N ASN A 270 -1.74 4.62 4.33
CA ASN A 270 -1.44 5.60 3.28
C ASN A 270 -1.35 7.03 3.82
N VAL A 271 -0.65 7.89 3.11
CA VAL A 271 -0.62 9.33 3.39
C VAL A 271 -1.85 10.00 2.75
N ASP A 272 -3.01 9.72 3.28
CA ASP A 272 -4.27 10.31 2.83
C ASP A 272 -5.25 10.56 4.00
N PRO A 273 -6.25 11.45 3.85
CA PRO A 273 -7.20 11.77 4.91
C PRO A 273 -8.09 10.59 5.32
N ARG A 274 -8.35 9.66 4.41
CA ARG A 274 -9.18 8.49 4.69
C ARG A 274 -8.44 7.52 5.61
N SER A 275 -7.18 7.20 5.32
CA SER A 275 -6.32 6.40 6.20
C SER A 275 -6.10 7.08 7.55
N ALA A 276 -5.95 8.41 7.57
CA ALA A 276 -5.76 9.15 8.82
C ALA A 276 -7.00 9.15 9.72
N ASN A 277 -8.22 9.25 9.15
CA ASN A 277 -9.42 9.57 9.92
C ASN A 277 -10.54 8.52 9.89
N ILE A 278 -10.59 7.66 8.87
CA ILE A 278 -11.74 6.77 8.60
C ILE A 278 -11.34 5.31 8.67
N ASN A 279 -10.35 4.89 7.87
CA ASN A 279 -9.92 3.50 7.84
C ASN A 279 -9.22 3.13 9.15
N THR A 280 -9.37 1.88 9.56
CA THR A 280 -8.55 1.31 10.62
C THR A 280 -7.29 0.72 10.02
N GLU A 281 -6.16 1.27 10.42
CA GLU A 281 -4.84 0.96 9.87
C GLU A 281 -3.97 0.29 10.92
N MET A 282 -2.94 -0.44 10.47
CA MET A 282 -1.94 -1.05 11.33
C MET A 282 -0.57 -1.05 10.67
N GLY A 283 0.46 -1.30 11.47
CA GLY A 283 1.82 -1.43 10.98
C GLY A 283 2.82 -1.71 12.09
N VAL A 284 4.07 -1.85 11.70
CA VAL A 284 5.19 -2.00 12.62
C VAL A 284 6.22 -0.91 12.40
N VAL A 285 6.72 -0.37 13.49
CA VAL A 285 7.94 0.46 13.50
C VAL A 285 9.10 -0.44 13.84
N ILE A 286 10.11 -0.45 13.01
CA ILE A 286 11.32 -1.28 13.11
C ILE A 286 12.50 -0.35 13.27
N GLU A 287 13.28 -0.53 14.33
CA GLU A 287 14.54 0.19 14.55
C GLU A 287 15.69 -0.60 13.89
N ASP A 288 16.04 -0.25 12.66
CA ASP A 288 17.08 -0.93 11.88
C ASP A 288 17.72 0.04 10.86
N GLU A 289 18.99 0.39 11.10
CA GLU A 289 19.74 1.32 10.27
C GLU A 289 19.90 0.84 8.82
N GLU A 290 20.16 -0.45 8.61
CA GLU A 290 20.34 -1.00 7.27
C GLU A 290 19.02 -0.98 6.48
N LEU A 291 17.90 -1.28 7.13
CA LEU A 291 16.60 -1.24 6.50
C LEU A 291 16.20 0.20 6.15
N ALA A 292 16.45 1.14 7.06
CA ALA A 292 16.21 2.57 6.81
C ALA A 292 17.03 3.06 5.61
N LEU A 293 18.33 2.75 5.59
CA LEU A 293 19.21 3.10 4.48
C LEU A 293 18.76 2.46 3.16
N LYS A 294 18.34 1.19 3.19
CA LYS A 294 17.80 0.50 2.00
C LYS A 294 16.57 1.21 1.45
N LEU A 295 15.64 1.65 2.31
CA LEU A 295 14.46 2.36 1.87
C LEU A 295 14.80 3.75 1.32
N HIS A 296 15.75 4.47 1.96
CA HIS A 296 16.23 5.76 1.46
C HIS A 296 16.92 5.65 0.11
N THR A 297 17.72 4.61 -0.10
CA THR A 297 18.42 4.40 -1.38
C THR A 297 17.52 3.82 -2.47
N ALA A 298 16.48 3.08 -2.11
CA ALA A 298 15.50 2.57 -3.07
C ALA A 298 14.73 3.70 -3.77
N ILE A 299 14.54 4.86 -3.11
CA ILE A 299 13.94 6.04 -3.75
C ILE A 299 15.06 6.96 -4.24
N SER A 300 15.61 6.64 -5.40
CA SER A 300 16.73 7.34 -6.02
C SER A 300 16.60 7.34 -7.55
N ASP A 301 17.58 7.93 -8.22
CA ASP A 301 17.62 7.93 -9.68
C ASP A 301 17.81 6.51 -10.28
N ASP A 302 18.13 5.50 -9.46
CA ASP A 302 18.12 4.09 -9.89
C ASP A 302 16.72 3.57 -10.22
N LEU A 303 15.67 4.26 -9.74
CA LEU A 303 14.28 3.95 -10.11
C LEU A 303 13.86 4.49 -11.48
N LEU A 304 14.69 5.27 -12.18
CA LEU A 304 14.28 5.96 -13.41
C LEU A 304 13.84 5.00 -14.53
N ASN A 305 14.26 3.74 -14.52
CA ASN A 305 13.72 2.74 -15.42
C ASN A 305 12.26 2.39 -15.15
N GLN A 306 11.85 2.41 -13.86
CA GLN A 306 10.55 1.96 -13.36
C GLN A 306 9.65 3.12 -12.94
N ALA A 307 10.19 4.32 -12.79
CA ALA A 307 9.48 5.50 -12.33
C ALA A 307 9.82 6.73 -13.16
N TYR A 308 8.98 7.73 -13.05
CA TYR A 308 9.25 9.08 -13.47
C TYR A 308 9.73 9.91 -12.28
N LYS A 309 10.87 10.60 -12.42
CA LYS A 309 11.25 11.68 -11.51
C LYS A 309 10.53 12.93 -11.96
N VAL A 310 9.71 13.49 -11.11
CA VAL A 310 9.01 14.76 -11.39
C VAL A 310 9.90 15.92 -10.98
N VAL A 311 10.10 16.85 -11.88
CA VAL A 311 10.96 18.02 -11.63
C VAL A 311 10.28 19.31 -12.12
N LEU A 312 10.81 20.45 -11.68
CA LEU A 312 10.49 21.75 -12.27
C LEU A 312 11.60 22.19 -13.22
N THR A 313 11.22 22.60 -14.42
CA THR A 313 12.12 23.26 -15.35
C THR A 313 12.51 24.66 -14.85
N ASP A 314 13.52 25.31 -15.45
CA ASP A 314 13.92 26.68 -15.14
C ASP A 314 12.76 27.70 -15.32
N GLN A 315 11.75 27.31 -16.09
CA GLN A 315 10.54 28.16 -16.33
C GLN A 315 9.43 27.84 -15.30
N GLY A 316 9.70 27.00 -14.31
CA GLY A 316 8.74 26.57 -13.26
C GLY A 316 7.63 25.63 -13.77
N ARG A 317 7.81 24.98 -14.93
CA ARG A 317 6.86 23.99 -15.47
C ARG A 317 7.25 22.58 -15.03
N LEU A 318 6.25 21.74 -14.80
CA LEU A 318 6.45 20.32 -14.51
C LEU A 318 7.07 19.61 -15.73
N GLN A 319 7.99 18.69 -15.44
CA GLN A 319 8.61 17.78 -16.41
C GLN A 319 8.81 16.42 -15.74
N TRP A 320 8.55 15.35 -16.46
CA TRP A 320 8.75 13.97 -16.03
C TRP A 320 9.99 13.40 -16.71
N GLN A 321 10.95 12.96 -15.93
CA GLN A 321 12.22 12.39 -16.39
C GLN A 321 12.25 10.91 -16.12
N THR A 322 12.67 10.12 -17.09
CA THR A 322 12.77 8.68 -16.99
C THR A 322 13.89 8.13 -17.82
N LEU A 323 14.32 6.90 -17.56
CA LEU A 323 15.30 6.18 -18.36
C LEU A 323 14.57 5.14 -19.22
N GLU A 324 14.79 5.19 -20.54
CA GLU A 324 14.28 4.22 -21.52
C GLU A 324 15.44 3.76 -22.39
N GLU A 325 15.65 2.46 -22.50
CA GLU A 325 16.78 1.87 -23.24
C GLU A 325 18.14 2.54 -22.92
N SER A 326 18.36 2.83 -21.62
CA SER A 326 19.56 3.51 -21.11
C SER A 326 19.73 4.97 -21.59
N GLN A 327 18.67 5.60 -22.10
CA GLN A 327 18.65 7.01 -22.49
C GLN A 327 17.67 7.80 -21.64
N MET A 328 18.07 9.01 -21.24
CA MET A 328 17.16 9.92 -20.52
C MET A 328 16.09 10.45 -21.46
N VAL A 329 14.84 10.23 -21.09
CA VAL A 329 13.65 10.73 -21.77
C VAL A 329 12.96 11.77 -20.91
N TYR A 330 12.52 12.85 -21.55
CA TYR A 330 11.89 14.00 -20.89
C TYR A 330 10.50 14.22 -21.46
N HIS A 331 9.50 14.26 -20.59
CA HIS A 331 8.11 14.53 -20.95
C HIS A 331 7.69 15.87 -20.36
N ASP A 332 7.35 16.83 -21.22
CA ASP A 332 6.85 18.17 -20.82
C ASP A 332 5.36 18.15 -20.46
N LYS A 333 4.71 17.02 -20.59
CA LYS A 333 3.33 16.73 -20.15
C LYS A 333 3.35 15.44 -19.37
N GLU A 334 2.38 15.30 -18.49
CA GLU A 334 2.21 14.07 -17.73
C GLU A 334 2.02 12.87 -18.66
N PRO A 335 2.84 11.80 -18.52
CA PRO A 335 2.79 10.65 -19.41
C PRO A 335 1.44 9.92 -19.34
N HIS A 336 1.00 9.41 -20.49
CA HIS A 336 -0.23 8.61 -20.63
C HIS A 336 -1.53 9.32 -20.25
N ILE A 337 -1.54 10.66 -20.18
CA ILE A 337 -2.74 11.46 -19.97
C ILE A 337 -3.20 12.05 -21.32
N ASP A 338 -4.45 11.82 -21.65
CA ASP A 338 -5.09 12.49 -22.79
C ASP A 338 -5.70 13.84 -22.39
N PHE A 339 -6.33 14.53 -23.34
CA PHE A 339 -6.93 15.84 -23.09
C PHE A 339 -8.12 15.76 -22.12
N ILE A 340 -8.88 14.67 -22.17
CA ILE A 340 -10.07 14.46 -21.33
C ILE A 340 -9.62 14.18 -19.90
N ASP A 341 -8.62 13.32 -19.73
CA ASP A 341 -8.01 13.04 -18.43
C ASP A 341 -7.45 14.30 -17.77
N SER A 342 -6.72 15.12 -18.55
CA SER A 342 -6.17 16.39 -18.07
C SER A 342 -7.27 17.34 -17.61
N LEU A 343 -8.36 17.45 -18.37
CA LEU A 343 -9.51 18.28 -17.99
C LEU A 343 -10.16 17.74 -16.71
N TRP A 344 -10.33 16.42 -16.62
CA TRP A 344 -10.92 15.75 -15.46
C TRP A 344 -10.08 15.97 -14.19
N ILE A 345 -8.76 15.77 -14.26
CA ILE A 345 -7.83 16.03 -13.15
C ILE A 345 -7.93 17.48 -12.69
N ASN A 346 -7.92 18.44 -13.62
CA ASN A 346 -8.01 19.87 -13.29
C ASN A 346 -9.33 20.22 -12.60
N VAL A 347 -10.44 19.62 -13.02
CA VAL A 347 -11.75 19.83 -12.38
C VAL A 347 -11.75 19.20 -10.99
N MET A 348 -11.32 17.95 -10.87
CA MET A 348 -11.32 17.22 -9.58
C MET A 348 -10.36 17.84 -8.57
N SER A 349 -9.16 18.27 -8.99
CA SER A 349 -8.20 18.94 -8.09
C SER A 349 -8.67 20.31 -7.60
N SER A 350 -9.66 20.92 -8.28
CA SER A 350 -10.27 22.18 -7.87
C SER A 350 -11.41 22.02 -6.87
N LEU A 351 -11.89 20.78 -6.67
CA LEU A 351 -12.97 20.48 -5.73
C LEU A 351 -12.39 20.17 -4.35
N PRO A 352 -13.05 20.54 -3.26
CA PRO A 352 -12.62 20.22 -1.90
C PRO A 352 -13.00 18.76 -1.56
N ILE A 353 -12.41 17.80 -2.28
CA ILE A 353 -12.73 16.36 -2.14
C ILE A 353 -11.72 15.61 -1.27
N ASP A 354 -10.72 16.29 -0.71
CA ASP A 354 -9.67 15.68 0.12
C ASP A 354 -10.24 14.82 1.26
N TRP A 355 -11.44 15.14 1.76
CA TRP A 355 -12.11 14.37 2.81
C TRP A 355 -12.75 13.06 2.35
N LEU A 356 -12.86 12.84 1.03
CA LEU A 356 -13.38 11.60 0.42
C LEU A 356 -12.25 10.61 0.09
N LEU A 357 -11.02 11.13 0.01
CA LEU A 357 -9.83 10.42 -0.45
C LEU A 357 -9.01 9.88 0.70
#